data_3028b2a0e5794f6d164fb0744f2b531d
#
_entry.id   3028b2a0e5794f6d164fb0744f2b531d
#
_cell.length_a   1.000
_cell.length_b   1.000
_cell.length_c   1.000
_cell.angle_alpha   90.00
_cell.angle_beta   90.00
_cell.angle_gamma   90.00
#
_symmetry.space_group_name_H-M   'P 1'
#
loop_
_entity.id
_entity.type
_entity.pdbx_description
1 polymer ?
#
loop_
_entity_poly.entity_id
_entity_poly.type
_entity_poly.pdbx_seq_one_letter_code
_entity_poly.pdbx_strand_id
1 'polypeptide(L)'
;VLPFDNLTPEPTLTQEISDKVREAVQGRLGLRQAGEASADAIVRGSITRYEPDLPVAYTGTTVAQGQPDSIDVTKRLVQITVSVEILDQHRGKTLWQANGLTLEGDYAPGSETEKDGREKALDKLVTNIVDGAQSQW
;
A
#
# COMPACT_ATOMS: atom_id res chain seq x y z
N VAL A 1 -2.83 11.53 11.08
CA VAL A 1 -2.89 10.17 10.54
C VAL A 1 -3.13 9.19 11.68
N LEU A 2 -4.26 8.52 11.65
CA LEU A 2 -4.56 7.46 12.61
C LEU A 2 -3.92 6.15 12.14
N PRO A 3 -3.58 5.25 13.07
CA PRO A 3 -3.12 3.92 12.67
C PRO A 3 -4.18 3.23 11.80
N PHE A 4 -3.74 2.58 10.72
CA PHE A 4 -4.64 1.83 9.86
C PHE A 4 -5.04 0.52 10.54
N ASP A 5 -6.33 0.18 10.44
CA ASP A 5 -6.81 -1.13 10.87
C ASP A 5 -6.24 -2.20 9.94
N ASN A 6 -5.73 -3.26 10.52
CA ASN A 6 -5.11 -4.34 9.75
C ASN A 6 -5.93 -5.62 9.89
N LEU A 7 -6.61 -5.97 8.82
CA LEU A 7 -7.43 -7.19 8.74
C LEU A 7 -6.67 -8.36 8.11
N THR A 8 -5.37 -8.20 7.90
CA THR A 8 -4.52 -9.22 7.30
C THR A 8 -3.67 -9.93 8.36
N PRO A 9 -3.07 -11.10 8.04
CA PRO A 9 -2.18 -11.79 8.97
C PRO A 9 -0.77 -11.18 9.08
N GLU A 10 -0.47 -10.12 8.33
CA GLU A 10 0.86 -9.47 8.38
C GLU A 10 0.85 -8.29 9.35
N PRO A 11 1.42 -8.45 10.58
CA PRO A 11 1.29 -7.44 11.61
C PRO A 11 2.12 -6.18 11.38
N THR A 12 3.12 -6.22 10.52
CA THR A 12 4.00 -5.07 10.28
C THR A 12 3.38 -4.01 9.37
N LEU A 13 2.32 -4.34 8.63
CA LEU A 13 1.70 -3.43 7.65
C LEU A 13 1.16 -2.16 8.29
N THR A 14 0.52 -2.26 9.45
CA THR A 14 -0.04 -1.09 10.14
C THR A 14 1.04 -0.04 10.38
N GLN A 15 2.18 -0.45 10.91
CA GLN A 15 3.29 0.45 11.22
C GLN A 15 3.90 1.04 9.94
N GLU A 16 4.17 0.20 8.95
CA GLU A 16 4.78 0.65 7.70
C GLU A 16 3.90 1.64 6.96
N ILE A 17 2.62 1.35 6.82
CA ILE A 17 1.67 2.23 6.13
C ILE A 17 1.52 3.54 6.90
N SER A 18 1.31 3.46 8.21
CA SER A 18 1.12 4.65 9.03
C SER A 18 2.34 5.57 8.98
N ASP A 19 3.54 5.01 9.05
CA ASP A 19 4.77 5.79 8.97
C ASP A 19 4.94 6.46 7.61
N LYS A 20 4.71 5.73 6.52
CA LYS A 20 4.85 6.27 5.16
C LYS A 20 3.82 7.37 4.88
N VAL A 21 2.58 7.18 5.30
CA VAL A 21 1.53 8.18 5.12
C VAL A 21 1.83 9.44 5.95
N ARG A 22 2.27 9.26 7.19
CA ARG A 22 2.65 10.37 8.07
C ARG A 22 3.80 11.17 7.49
N GLU A 23 4.83 10.49 7.02
CA GLU A 23 5.98 11.10 6.38
C GLU A 23 5.60 11.90 5.12
N ALA A 24 4.73 11.34 4.30
CA ALA A 24 4.26 12.00 3.08
C ALA A 24 3.41 13.24 3.37
N VAL A 25 2.53 13.16 4.37
CA VAL A 25 1.69 14.29 4.78
C VAL A 25 2.56 15.44 5.28
N GLN A 26 3.58 15.14 6.08
CA GLN A 26 4.51 16.15 6.56
C GLN A 26 5.41 16.69 5.45
N GLY A 27 6.00 15.80 4.65
CA GLY A 27 6.99 16.17 3.65
C GLY A 27 6.39 16.74 2.37
N ARG A 28 5.38 16.11 1.82
CA ARG A 28 4.80 16.52 0.53
C ARG A 28 3.70 17.57 0.66
N LEU A 29 2.91 17.50 1.73
CA LEU A 29 1.82 18.45 1.95
C LEU A 29 2.18 19.55 2.93
N GLY A 30 3.32 19.42 3.63
CA GLY A 30 3.76 20.42 4.59
C GLY A 30 2.88 20.56 5.82
N LEU A 31 2.07 19.53 6.11
CA LEU A 31 1.15 19.56 7.22
C LEU A 31 1.81 19.10 8.51
N ARG A 32 1.39 19.67 9.63
CA ARG A 32 1.87 19.26 10.93
C ARG A 32 1.06 18.09 11.49
N GLN A 33 1.73 17.25 12.26
CA GLN A 33 1.05 16.25 13.07
C GLN A 33 0.36 16.95 14.25
N ALA A 34 -0.86 16.50 14.54
CA ALA A 34 -1.65 16.98 15.69
C ALA A 34 -2.33 15.78 16.34
N GLY A 35 -2.71 15.93 17.60
CA GLY A 35 -3.54 14.93 18.26
C GLY A 35 -4.90 14.83 17.58
N GLU A 36 -5.56 13.68 17.68
CA GLU A 36 -6.85 13.43 17.02
C GLU A 36 -7.88 14.50 17.36
N ALA A 37 -7.94 14.94 18.62
CA ALA A 37 -8.93 15.92 19.05
C ALA A 37 -8.66 17.34 18.51
N SER A 38 -7.43 17.66 18.16
CA SER A 38 -7.04 19.00 17.70
C SER A 38 -6.75 19.09 16.21
N ALA A 39 -6.75 17.99 15.49
CA ALA A 39 -6.47 17.96 14.06
C ALA A 39 -7.61 18.58 13.26
N ASP A 40 -7.26 19.31 12.19
CA ASP A 40 -8.24 19.84 11.24
C ASP A 40 -8.76 18.74 10.32
N ALA A 41 -7.92 17.79 9.98
CA ALA A 41 -8.26 16.65 9.14
C ALA A 41 -7.70 15.37 9.72
N ILE A 42 -8.38 14.28 9.45
CA ILE A 42 -8.00 12.94 9.89
C ILE A 42 -7.85 12.05 8.66
N VAL A 43 -6.70 11.38 8.55
CA VAL A 43 -6.49 10.30 7.58
C VAL A 43 -6.65 8.98 8.33
N ARG A 44 -7.56 8.16 7.86
CA ARG A 44 -7.79 6.83 8.44
C ARG A 44 -8.10 5.81 7.35
N GLY A 45 -7.90 4.55 7.67
CA GLY A 45 -8.16 3.50 6.70
C GLY A 45 -8.03 2.11 7.28
N SER A 46 -8.25 1.12 6.43
CA SER A 46 -8.08 -0.28 6.78
C SER A 46 -7.38 -1.03 5.66
N ILE A 47 -6.56 -1.99 6.06
CA ILE A 47 -5.87 -2.89 5.14
C ILE A 47 -6.70 -4.16 5.10
N THR A 48 -7.30 -4.46 3.95
CA THR A 48 -8.25 -5.55 3.81
C THR A 48 -7.63 -6.80 3.20
N ARG A 49 -6.54 -6.66 2.45
CA ARG A 49 -5.92 -7.79 1.78
C ARG A 49 -4.42 -7.56 1.60
N TYR A 50 -3.66 -8.64 1.74
CA TYR A 50 -2.23 -8.65 1.50
C TYR A 50 -1.82 -9.96 0.82
N GLU A 51 -1.29 -9.86 -0.39
CA GLU A 51 -0.80 -10.96 -1.19
C GLU A 51 0.68 -10.70 -1.50
N PRO A 52 1.62 -11.34 -0.76
CA PRO A 52 3.02 -10.94 -0.85
C PRO A 52 3.83 -11.60 -1.96
N ASP A 53 3.32 -12.64 -2.60
CA ASP A 53 4.14 -13.46 -3.50
C ASP A 53 3.40 -13.98 -4.73
N LEU A 54 2.57 -13.14 -5.33
CA LEU A 54 1.86 -13.51 -6.55
C LEU A 54 2.84 -13.62 -7.72
N PRO A 55 2.93 -14.78 -8.38
CA PRO A 55 3.81 -14.92 -9.54
C PRO A 55 3.22 -14.22 -10.76
N VAL A 56 4.02 -13.41 -11.46
CA VAL A 56 3.56 -12.62 -12.61
C VAL A 56 4.44 -12.79 -13.85
N ALA A 57 5.62 -13.35 -13.71
CA ALA A 57 6.48 -13.67 -14.83
C ALA A 57 7.24 -14.96 -14.57
N TYR A 58 7.44 -15.74 -15.61
CA TYR A 58 8.05 -17.06 -15.54
C TYR A 58 9.10 -17.21 -16.61
N THR A 59 10.18 -17.94 -16.28
CA THR A 59 10.99 -18.60 -17.29
C THR A 59 10.80 -20.09 -17.16
N GLY A 60 10.57 -20.74 -18.28
CA GLY A 60 10.42 -22.18 -18.31
C GLY A 60 11.00 -22.73 -19.59
N THR A 61 11.56 -23.93 -19.52
CA THR A 61 12.01 -24.65 -20.69
C THR A 61 11.01 -25.75 -20.96
N THR A 62 10.47 -25.78 -22.17
CA THR A 62 9.64 -26.89 -22.60
C THR A 62 10.51 -28.12 -22.69
N VAL A 63 10.25 -29.12 -21.84
CA VAL A 63 11.04 -30.35 -21.85
C VAL A 63 10.34 -31.43 -22.64
N ALA A 64 11.12 -32.48 -22.94
CA ALA A 64 10.64 -33.61 -23.67
C ALA A 64 9.42 -34.22 -22.99
N GLN A 65 8.58 -34.82 -23.81
CA GLN A 65 7.31 -35.44 -23.42
C GLN A 65 7.44 -36.36 -22.20
N GLY A 66 6.59 -36.15 -21.21
CA GLY A 66 6.55 -36.97 -20.02
C GLY A 66 7.37 -36.49 -18.84
N GLN A 67 8.05 -35.35 -18.98
CA GLN A 67 8.80 -34.72 -17.88
C GLN A 67 8.14 -33.40 -17.47
N PRO A 68 8.11 -33.10 -16.16
CA PRO A 68 7.63 -31.79 -15.73
C PRO A 68 8.57 -30.70 -16.19
N ASP A 69 8.01 -29.61 -16.67
CA ASP A 69 8.79 -28.42 -17.01
C ASP A 69 9.43 -27.83 -15.77
N SER A 70 10.68 -27.42 -15.91
CA SER A 70 11.33 -26.62 -14.90
C SER A 70 10.87 -25.17 -15.09
N ILE A 71 9.96 -24.69 -14.24
CA ILE A 71 9.43 -23.34 -14.31
C ILE A 71 9.99 -22.55 -13.15
N ASP A 72 10.74 -21.50 -13.48
CA ASP A 72 11.24 -20.56 -12.49
C ASP A 72 10.41 -19.28 -12.53
N VAL A 73 9.98 -18.83 -11.38
CA VAL A 73 9.30 -17.54 -11.27
C VAL A 73 10.37 -16.46 -11.29
N THR A 74 10.35 -15.62 -12.31
CA THR A 74 11.32 -14.54 -12.50
C THR A 74 10.86 -13.21 -11.94
N LYS A 75 9.54 -13.08 -11.69
CA LYS A 75 8.97 -11.87 -11.12
C LYS A 75 7.76 -12.23 -10.26
N ARG A 76 7.72 -11.63 -9.08
CA ARG A 76 6.60 -11.75 -8.17
C ARG A 76 6.01 -10.38 -7.88
N LEU A 77 4.82 -10.37 -7.35
CA LEU A 77 4.06 -9.16 -7.08
C LEU A 77 3.59 -9.16 -5.63
N VAL A 78 3.79 -8.04 -4.95
CA VAL A 78 3.11 -7.75 -3.70
C VAL A 78 1.86 -6.95 -4.06
N GLN A 79 0.70 -7.42 -3.61
CA GLN A 79 -0.58 -6.74 -3.82
C GLN A 79 -1.20 -6.41 -2.47
N ILE A 80 -1.55 -5.16 -2.27
CA ILE A 80 -2.14 -4.67 -1.03
C ILE A 80 -3.45 -4.00 -1.38
N THR A 81 -4.54 -4.37 -0.70
CA THR A 81 -5.83 -3.71 -0.86
C THR A 81 -6.16 -2.95 0.40
N VAL A 82 -6.45 -1.67 0.24
CA VAL A 82 -6.76 -0.77 1.35
C VAL A 82 -8.00 0.03 1.05
N SER A 83 -8.68 0.46 2.11
CA SER A 83 -9.69 1.50 2.04
C SER A 83 -9.17 2.66 2.87
N VAL A 84 -9.23 3.86 2.34
CA VAL A 84 -8.67 5.05 2.99
C VAL A 84 -9.59 6.23 2.79
N GLU A 85 -9.68 7.09 3.81
CA GLU A 85 -10.45 8.32 3.73
C GLU A 85 -9.75 9.46 4.45
N ILE A 86 -10.02 10.67 3.99
CA ILE A 86 -9.60 11.91 4.62
C ILE A 86 -10.86 12.65 5.04
N LEU A 87 -10.98 12.93 6.32
CA LEU A 87 -12.13 13.61 6.90
C LEU A 87 -11.76 15.03 7.31
N ASP A 88 -12.64 15.97 6.99
CA ASP A 88 -12.62 17.30 7.60
C ASP A 88 -13.31 17.20 8.95
N GLN A 89 -12.51 17.26 10.03
CA GLN A 89 -13.03 17.05 11.38
C GLN A 89 -13.97 18.16 11.83
N HIS A 90 -13.76 19.38 11.38
CA HIS A 90 -14.59 20.52 11.77
C HIS A 90 -15.96 20.49 11.13
N ARG A 91 -16.04 20.02 9.88
CA ARG A 91 -17.30 19.95 9.13
C ARG A 91 -17.95 18.59 9.17
N GLY A 92 -17.26 17.58 9.71
CA GLY A 92 -17.72 16.20 9.71
C GLY A 92 -17.92 15.64 8.31
N LYS A 93 -17.13 16.10 7.35
CA LYS A 93 -17.29 15.79 5.93
C LYS A 93 -16.10 15.02 5.40
N THR A 94 -16.37 14.01 4.57
CA THR A 94 -15.33 13.29 3.85
C THR A 94 -14.77 14.15 2.71
N LEU A 95 -13.48 14.45 2.76
CA LEU A 95 -12.81 15.22 1.72
C LEU A 95 -12.40 14.34 0.55
N TRP A 96 -11.94 13.14 0.81
CA TRP A 96 -11.54 12.19 -0.19
C TRP A 96 -11.65 10.79 0.36
N GLN A 97 -11.99 9.83 -0.50
CA GLN A 97 -12.18 8.45 -0.10
C GLN A 97 -11.86 7.52 -1.26
N ALA A 98 -11.20 6.41 -0.97
CA ALA A 98 -10.98 5.32 -1.91
C ALA A 98 -11.28 4.00 -1.20
N ASN A 99 -12.24 3.25 -1.72
CA ASN A 99 -12.61 1.94 -1.19
C ASN A 99 -12.06 0.85 -2.10
N GLY A 100 -11.42 -0.16 -1.49
CA GLY A 100 -10.88 -1.28 -2.25
C GLY A 100 -9.76 -0.90 -3.20
N LEU A 101 -8.94 0.09 -2.83
CA LEU A 101 -7.81 0.51 -3.63
C LEU A 101 -6.73 -0.57 -3.60
N THR A 102 -6.40 -1.11 -4.76
CA THR A 102 -5.40 -2.17 -4.90
C THR A 102 -4.09 -1.59 -5.42
N LEU A 103 -3.02 -1.85 -4.70
CA LEU A 103 -1.70 -1.33 -4.99
C LEU A 103 -0.74 -2.48 -5.18
N GLU A 104 0.12 -2.38 -6.19
CA GLU A 104 1.00 -3.46 -6.58
C GLU A 104 2.45 -2.99 -6.64
N GLY A 105 3.34 -3.84 -6.15
CA GLY A 105 4.77 -3.64 -6.28
C GLY A 105 5.44 -4.95 -6.69
N ASP A 106 6.18 -4.93 -7.77
CA ASP A 106 6.87 -6.10 -8.27
C ASP A 106 8.28 -6.23 -7.67
N TYR A 107 8.77 -7.44 -7.63
CA TYR A 107 10.14 -7.71 -7.22
C TYR A 107 10.67 -8.96 -7.93
N ALA A 108 11.98 -8.98 -8.19
CA ALA A 108 12.65 -10.11 -8.82
C ALA A 108 13.26 -11.00 -7.74
N PRO A 109 12.71 -12.21 -7.47
CA PRO A 109 13.29 -13.12 -6.48
C PRO A 109 14.77 -13.39 -6.79
N GLY A 110 15.60 -13.38 -5.76
CA GLY A 110 17.03 -13.57 -5.91
C GLY A 110 17.84 -12.27 -5.89
N SER A 111 17.30 -11.18 -6.44
CA SER A 111 17.94 -9.86 -6.38
C SER A 111 17.17 -8.86 -5.54
N GLU A 112 15.87 -9.06 -5.42
CA GLU A 112 14.98 -8.23 -4.62
C GLU A 112 14.20 -9.11 -3.65
N THR A 113 13.60 -8.48 -2.65
CA THR A 113 12.81 -9.18 -1.61
C THR A 113 11.35 -8.74 -1.66
N GLU A 114 10.51 -9.48 -0.96
CA GLU A 114 9.12 -9.10 -0.73
C GLU A 114 9.01 -7.68 -0.16
N LYS A 115 9.93 -7.31 0.73
CA LYS A 115 9.96 -5.97 1.32
C LYS A 115 10.14 -4.90 0.23
N ASP A 116 10.97 -5.14 -0.77
CA ASP A 116 11.17 -4.22 -1.88
C ASP A 116 9.87 -4.03 -2.67
N GLY A 117 9.17 -5.12 -2.95
CA GLY A 117 7.86 -5.08 -3.61
C GLY A 117 6.82 -4.35 -2.76
N ARG A 118 6.80 -4.63 -1.46
CA ARG A 118 5.90 -3.98 -0.51
C ARG A 118 6.13 -2.48 -0.47
N GLU A 119 7.38 -2.03 -0.44
CA GLU A 119 7.70 -0.61 -0.46
C GLU A 119 7.21 0.08 -1.72
N LYS A 120 7.34 -0.57 -2.88
CA LYS A 120 6.80 -0.03 -4.14
C LYS A 120 5.28 0.15 -4.09
N ALA A 121 4.57 -0.83 -3.55
CA ALA A 121 3.12 -0.76 -3.40
C ALA A 121 2.72 0.37 -2.43
N LEU A 122 3.42 0.50 -1.32
CA LEU A 122 3.15 1.54 -0.33
C LEU A 122 3.47 2.95 -0.86
N ASP A 123 4.49 3.09 -1.68
CA ASP A 123 4.79 4.37 -2.33
C ASP A 123 3.65 4.79 -3.28
N LYS A 124 3.03 3.84 -3.96
CA LYS A 124 1.85 4.11 -4.79
C LYS A 124 0.66 4.53 -3.93
N LEU A 125 0.46 3.89 -2.79
CA LEU A 125 -0.60 4.28 -1.83
C LEU A 125 -0.41 5.72 -1.38
N VAL A 126 0.79 6.06 -0.97
CA VAL A 126 1.14 7.40 -0.51
C VAL A 126 0.87 8.43 -1.61
N THR A 127 1.25 8.14 -2.85
CA THR A 127 0.98 9.02 -3.99
C THR A 127 -0.51 9.22 -4.19
N ASN A 128 -1.31 8.15 -4.10
CA ASN A 128 -2.77 8.26 -4.21
C ASN A 128 -3.38 9.14 -3.11
N ILE A 129 -2.90 8.99 -1.87
CA ILE A 129 -3.39 9.80 -0.75
C ILE A 129 -3.02 11.26 -0.92
N VAL A 130 -1.78 11.54 -1.31
CA VAL A 130 -1.30 12.92 -1.52
C VAL A 130 -2.08 13.57 -2.65
N ASP A 131 -2.26 12.89 -3.77
CA ASP A 131 -3.03 13.41 -4.91
C ASP A 131 -4.50 13.64 -4.51
N GLY A 132 -5.08 12.72 -3.77
CA GLY A 132 -6.45 12.87 -3.25
C GLY A 132 -6.59 14.06 -2.32
N ALA A 133 -5.63 14.26 -1.42
CA ALA A 133 -5.63 15.41 -0.51
C ALA A 133 -5.48 16.74 -1.28
N GLN A 134 -4.59 16.78 -2.26
CA GLN A 134 -4.36 17.99 -3.05
C GLN A 134 -5.56 18.36 -3.92
N SER A 135 -6.33 17.38 -4.37
CA SER A 135 -7.51 17.63 -5.20
C SER A 135 -8.64 18.35 -4.44
N GLN A 136 -8.57 18.38 -3.12
CA GLN A 136 -9.60 19.01 -2.26
C GLN A 136 -9.18 20.38 -1.72
N TRP A 137 -7.98 20.83 -2.02
CA TRP A 137 -7.41 22.08 -1.49
C TRP A 137 -7.06 23.09 -2.57
#